data_274cafe48da5036ae7072fb8754ce834
#
_entry.id   274cafe48da5036ae7072fb8754ce834
#
_cell.length_a   1.000
_cell.length_b   1.000
_cell.length_c   1.000
_cell.angle_alpha   90.00
_cell.angle_beta   90.00
_cell.angle_gamma   90.00
#
_symmetry.space_group_name_H-M   'P 1'
#
loop_
_entity.id
_entity.type
_entity.pdbx_description
1 polymer ?
#
loop_
_entity_poly.entity_id
_entity_poly.type
_entity_poly.pdbx_seq_one_letter_code
_entity_poly.pdbx_strand_id
1 'polypeptide(L)'
;MLAGCQPGYMSTASTNEQASAAGPPPAADRASYRDVLGVGEFRVIFTADIVSMLGNIVAEVALTVLVYEQTRSPALAALVLGLSFMPYLIGGALLGATADRLPARRVLVGCDLASAVLVGSMVIPGIPVPGLLALLFANGLIAPVYQGVRSALLPQVLPPGPRYVLGRSLMRMVAQSAQIVGFGAGGLLLAILSPRGALTADALSFVASALVLRFGTALRPVRAARSGSMARDSLAGLRGALAHRPTRRILLFSWLVPACAVAPEALAAPYATHIGLPARAAGFLLMGIPAGTIAADVIAARFLSSRRQRRIIVAAGLLTFAPLTAFAASPGLGLAVVLLVISGLGSAWAAGMDGLLIDTAPSGLRNRTLALAGAGLMFTQGAGFALWGIAGQYASLTVVIPVAAIAGALAVVTLRPHPRP
;
A
#
# COMPACT_ATOMS: atom_id res chain seq x y z
N MET A 1 30.53 75.33 20.78
CA MET A 1 29.49 75.26 21.80
C MET A 1 28.45 74.24 21.27
N LEU A 2 28.33 73.18 21.77
CA LEU A 2 27.97 72.48 22.93
C LEU A 2 27.40 71.12 22.57
N ALA A 3 27.97 70.09 23.08
CA ALA A 3 27.39 69.06 23.95
C ALA A 3 26.40 68.14 23.23
N GLY A 4 26.62 66.87 23.00
CA GLY A 4 27.06 65.86 23.95
C GLY A 4 25.82 65.16 24.53
N CYS A 5 25.34 64.08 23.86
CA CYS A 5 24.48 63.12 24.52
C CYS A 5 24.83 61.73 23.95
N GLN A 6 25.49 60.93 24.79
CA GLN A 6 25.64 59.49 24.57
C GLN A 6 24.37 58.79 25.05
N PRO A 7 23.86 57.77 24.33
CA PRO A 7 22.87 56.83 24.85
C PRO A 7 23.58 55.73 25.60
N GLY A 8 23.12 55.53 26.83
CA GLY A 8 23.60 54.52 27.75
C GLY A 8 23.41 53.10 27.28
N TYR A 9 24.42 52.30 27.53
CA TYR A 9 24.37 50.83 27.46
C TYR A 9 23.42 50.32 28.55
N MET A 10 22.22 49.90 28.14
CA MET A 10 21.33 49.09 28.97
C MET A 10 21.75 47.62 28.87
N SER A 11 22.14 47.10 30.02
CA SER A 11 22.56 45.73 30.32
C SER A 11 21.61 44.65 29.78
N THR A 12 22.11 43.81 28.88
CA THR A 12 21.43 42.62 28.38
C THR A 12 21.60 41.38 29.28
N ALA A 13 21.78 41.59 30.63
CA ALA A 13 22.06 40.49 31.54
C ALA A 13 20.82 39.85 32.19
N SER A 14 19.59 40.35 31.94
CA SER A 14 18.39 39.84 32.63
C SER A 14 17.50 38.89 31.83
N THR A 15 17.84 38.62 30.56
CA THR A 15 17.01 37.74 29.69
C THR A 15 17.45 36.27 29.65
N ASN A 16 18.62 35.96 30.23
CA ASN A 16 19.15 34.58 30.21
C ASN A 16 18.84 33.75 31.45
N GLU A 17 18.36 34.38 32.53
CA GLU A 17 18.00 33.65 33.78
C GLU A 17 16.57 33.12 33.78
N GLN A 18 15.66 33.66 32.92
CA GLN A 18 14.29 33.15 32.79
C GLN A 18 14.19 31.93 31.89
N ALA A 19 15.21 31.61 31.09
CA ALA A 19 15.22 30.41 30.23
C ALA A 19 15.65 29.14 30.98
N SER A 20 16.21 29.25 32.19
CA SER A 20 16.70 28.10 32.99
C SER A 20 15.68 27.56 33.98
N ALA A 21 14.51 28.18 34.14
CA ALA A 21 13.44 27.74 35.06
C ALA A 21 12.30 26.96 34.38
N ALA A 22 12.38 26.71 33.07
CA ALA A 22 11.48 25.77 32.40
C ALA A 22 11.96 24.36 32.77
N GLY A 23 11.33 23.73 33.73
CA GLY A 23 11.51 22.30 34.03
C GLY A 23 11.35 21.47 32.76
N PRO A 24 11.88 20.22 32.75
CA PRO A 24 11.76 19.36 31.57
C PRO A 24 10.29 19.32 31.13
N PRO A 25 10.01 19.43 29.83
CA PRO A 25 8.63 19.40 29.35
C PRO A 25 7.94 18.17 29.95
N PRO A 26 6.69 18.27 30.44
CA PRO A 26 5.98 17.17 31.07
C PRO A 26 6.09 15.99 30.12
N ALA A 27 6.47 14.82 30.65
CA ALA A 27 6.66 13.60 29.91
C ALA A 27 5.44 13.44 28.97
N ALA A 28 5.68 13.61 27.67
CA ALA A 28 4.62 13.60 26.67
C ALA A 28 3.77 12.36 26.96
N ASP A 29 2.50 12.56 27.28
CA ASP A 29 1.53 11.53 27.62
C ASP A 29 1.67 10.40 26.59
N ARG A 30 2.27 9.28 26.98
CA ARG A 30 2.48 8.13 26.09
C ARG A 30 1.12 7.54 25.80
N ALA A 31 0.52 7.97 24.69
CA ALA A 31 -0.75 7.40 24.27
C ALA A 31 -0.62 5.87 24.19
N SER A 32 -1.58 5.18 24.76
CA SER A 32 -1.70 3.71 24.69
C SER A 32 -2.59 3.30 23.51
N TYR A 33 -2.44 2.09 23.02
CA TYR A 33 -3.39 1.49 22.07
C TYR A 33 -4.83 1.48 22.63
N ARG A 34 -4.97 1.34 23.95
CA ARG A 34 -6.29 1.39 24.62
C ARG A 34 -6.93 2.78 24.52
N ASP A 35 -6.13 3.85 24.56
CA ASP A 35 -6.63 5.22 24.45
C ASP A 35 -7.13 5.52 23.03
N VAL A 36 -6.48 4.94 22.02
CA VAL A 36 -6.88 5.05 20.61
C VAL A 36 -8.15 4.25 20.36
N LEU A 37 -8.19 3.00 20.81
CA LEU A 37 -9.36 2.11 20.70
C LEU A 37 -10.51 2.54 21.63
N GLY A 38 -10.26 3.36 22.65
CA GLY A 38 -11.26 4.01 23.48
C GLY A 38 -12.13 5.02 22.72
N VAL A 39 -11.61 5.59 21.61
CA VAL A 39 -12.39 6.50 20.75
C VAL A 39 -13.39 5.70 19.93
N GLY A 40 -14.67 5.78 20.28
CA GLY A 40 -15.74 4.97 19.66
C GLY A 40 -15.79 5.09 18.14
N GLU A 41 -15.69 6.30 17.60
CA GLU A 41 -15.71 6.52 16.15
C GLU A 41 -14.45 5.95 15.44
N PHE A 42 -13.30 5.98 16.09
CA PHE A 42 -12.11 5.31 15.56
C PHE A 42 -12.30 3.80 15.48
N ARG A 43 -12.85 3.17 16.53
CA ARG A 43 -13.17 1.73 16.50
C ARG A 43 -14.10 1.38 15.35
N VAL A 44 -15.11 2.19 15.09
CA VAL A 44 -16.06 1.99 13.99
C VAL A 44 -15.36 2.00 12.65
N ILE A 45 -14.54 3.03 12.37
CA ILE A 45 -13.77 3.13 11.13
C ILE A 45 -12.79 1.98 11.00
N PHE A 46 -12.12 1.63 12.08
CA PHE A 46 -11.13 0.57 12.15
C PHE A 46 -11.73 -0.82 11.90
N THR A 47 -12.85 -1.16 12.54
CA THR A 47 -13.53 -2.44 12.34
C THR A 47 -14.13 -2.56 10.95
N ALA A 48 -14.74 -1.49 10.43
CA ALA A 48 -15.25 -1.47 9.07
C ALA A 48 -14.14 -1.73 8.04
N ASP A 49 -12.98 -1.07 8.21
CA ASP A 49 -11.81 -1.23 7.34
C ASP A 49 -11.25 -2.67 7.37
N ILE A 50 -11.15 -3.27 8.56
CA ILE A 50 -10.67 -4.67 8.69
C ILE A 50 -11.62 -5.64 7.98
N VAL A 51 -12.92 -5.52 8.22
CA VAL A 51 -13.92 -6.44 7.69
C VAL A 51 -13.92 -6.38 6.15
N SER A 52 -14.00 -5.18 5.57
CA SER A 52 -13.99 -5.01 4.12
C SER A 52 -12.64 -5.41 3.49
N MET A 53 -11.54 -5.14 4.17
CA MET A 53 -10.21 -5.48 3.67
C MET A 53 -9.98 -7.00 3.63
N LEU A 54 -10.34 -7.73 4.68
CA LEU A 54 -10.22 -9.19 4.71
C LEU A 54 -11.11 -9.84 3.64
N GLY A 55 -12.35 -9.38 3.49
CA GLY A 55 -13.24 -9.83 2.43
C GLY A 55 -12.63 -9.62 1.05
N ASN A 56 -12.15 -8.41 0.78
CA ASN A 56 -11.56 -8.05 -0.51
C ASN A 56 -10.32 -8.91 -0.87
N ILE A 57 -9.44 -9.19 0.09
CA ILE A 57 -8.24 -10.02 -0.16
C ILE A 57 -8.64 -11.46 -0.48
N VAL A 58 -9.60 -12.02 0.26
CA VAL A 58 -10.13 -13.37 -0.01
C VAL A 58 -10.82 -13.43 -1.39
N ALA A 59 -11.60 -12.40 -1.73
CA ALA A 59 -12.26 -12.29 -3.03
C ALA A 59 -11.25 -12.16 -4.18
N GLU A 60 -10.15 -11.45 -3.98
CA GLU A 60 -9.07 -11.29 -4.97
C GLU A 60 -8.40 -12.64 -5.28
N VAL A 61 -8.09 -13.44 -4.25
CA VAL A 61 -7.60 -14.82 -4.43
C VAL A 61 -8.64 -15.67 -5.15
N ALA A 62 -9.91 -15.59 -4.72
CA ALA A 62 -11.01 -16.35 -5.32
C ALA A 62 -11.21 -16.02 -6.80
N LEU A 63 -11.19 -14.74 -7.15
CA LEU A 63 -11.36 -14.29 -8.53
C LEU A 63 -10.16 -14.69 -9.40
N THR A 64 -8.93 -14.59 -8.85
CA THR A 64 -7.70 -15.04 -9.53
C THR A 64 -7.79 -16.53 -9.88
N VAL A 65 -8.19 -17.35 -8.89
CA VAL A 65 -8.39 -18.80 -9.09
C VAL A 65 -9.51 -19.08 -10.10
N LEU A 66 -10.66 -18.43 -9.95
CA LEU A 66 -11.82 -18.58 -10.84
C LEU A 66 -11.45 -18.29 -12.30
N VAL A 67 -10.80 -17.15 -12.54
CA VAL A 67 -10.37 -16.74 -13.89
C VAL A 67 -9.34 -17.72 -14.45
N TYR A 68 -8.39 -18.17 -13.64
CA TYR A 68 -7.40 -19.15 -14.09
C TYR A 68 -8.01 -20.51 -14.41
N GLU A 69 -8.94 -21.01 -13.58
CA GLU A 69 -9.63 -22.28 -13.81
C GLU A 69 -10.47 -22.26 -15.09
N GLN A 70 -11.12 -21.13 -15.39
CA GLN A 70 -11.95 -20.98 -16.59
C GLN A 70 -11.15 -20.81 -17.88
N THR A 71 -10.01 -20.10 -17.82
CA THR A 71 -9.29 -19.68 -19.02
C THR A 71 -7.97 -20.41 -19.23
N ARG A 72 -7.40 -20.99 -18.19
CA ARG A 72 -6.03 -21.53 -18.14
C ARG A 72 -4.97 -20.51 -18.58
N SER A 73 -5.32 -19.21 -18.52
CA SER A 73 -4.44 -18.12 -18.94
C SER A 73 -3.76 -17.47 -17.72
N PRO A 74 -2.42 -17.59 -17.59
CA PRO A 74 -1.65 -16.86 -16.59
C PRO A 74 -1.83 -15.34 -16.70
N ALA A 75 -1.92 -14.83 -17.95
CA ALA A 75 -2.11 -13.41 -18.21
C ALA A 75 -3.42 -12.87 -17.62
N LEU A 76 -4.53 -13.58 -17.80
CA LEU A 76 -5.83 -13.16 -17.29
C LEU A 76 -5.92 -13.29 -15.77
N ALA A 77 -5.32 -14.35 -15.18
CA ALA A 77 -5.23 -14.50 -13.74
C ALA A 77 -4.39 -13.39 -13.08
N ALA A 78 -3.23 -13.07 -13.65
CA ALA A 78 -2.38 -11.98 -13.19
C ALA A 78 -3.04 -10.61 -13.39
N LEU A 79 -3.86 -10.44 -14.43
CA LEU A 79 -4.59 -9.20 -14.68
C LEU A 79 -5.62 -8.93 -13.58
N VAL A 80 -6.19 -9.96 -12.93
CA VAL A 80 -7.06 -9.78 -11.75
C VAL A 80 -6.29 -9.01 -10.66
N LEU A 81 -5.10 -9.46 -10.29
CA LEU A 81 -4.25 -8.76 -9.32
C LEU A 81 -3.83 -7.37 -9.83
N GLY A 82 -3.46 -7.27 -11.10
CA GLY A 82 -3.09 -6.00 -11.73
C GLY A 82 -4.19 -4.95 -11.69
N LEU A 83 -5.44 -5.34 -11.93
CA LEU A 83 -6.59 -4.44 -11.92
C LEU A 83 -6.98 -3.95 -10.52
N SER A 84 -6.51 -4.60 -9.46
CA SER A 84 -6.64 -4.10 -8.10
C SER A 84 -5.77 -2.86 -7.85
N PHE A 85 -4.68 -2.67 -8.61
CA PHE A 85 -3.72 -1.58 -8.43
C PHE A 85 -3.77 -0.51 -9.52
N MET A 86 -3.94 -0.88 -10.80
CA MET A 86 -3.91 0.07 -11.93
C MET A 86 -4.92 1.22 -11.82
N PRO A 87 -6.16 1.00 -11.34
CA PRO A 87 -7.15 2.05 -11.27
C PRO A 87 -6.84 3.15 -10.24
N TYR A 88 -5.90 2.92 -9.32
CA TYR A 88 -5.56 3.90 -8.28
C TYR A 88 -5.16 5.27 -8.83
N LEU A 89 -4.42 5.30 -9.95
CA LEU A 89 -3.99 6.53 -10.58
C LEU A 89 -5.18 7.32 -11.17
N ILE A 90 -6.15 6.60 -11.71
CA ILE A 90 -7.31 7.17 -12.41
C ILE A 90 -8.43 7.52 -11.41
N GLY A 91 -8.75 6.60 -10.51
CA GLY A 91 -9.85 6.74 -9.55
C GLY A 91 -9.71 7.95 -8.63
N GLY A 92 -8.52 8.17 -8.09
CA GLY A 92 -8.23 9.34 -7.26
C GLY A 92 -8.40 10.67 -8.00
N ALA A 93 -7.99 10.72 -9.29
CA ALA A 93 -8.11 11.92 -10.11
C ALA A 93 -9.55 12.21 -10.58
N LEU A 94 -10.29 11.15 -10.96
CA LEU A 94 -11.65 11.30 -11.50
C LEU A 94 -12.69 11.51 -10.40
N LEU A 95 -12.64 10.71 -9.34
CA LEU A 95 -13.69 10.66 -8.32
C LEU A 95 -13.35 11.50 -7.08
N GLY A 96 -12.07 11.81 -6.84
CA GLY A 96 -11.65 12.56 -5.65
C GLY A 96 -12.30 13.95 -5.55
N ALA A 97 -12.38 14.68 -6.66
CA ALA A 97 -13.00 16.01 -6.70
C ALA A 97 -14.51 15.99 -6.37
N THR A 98 -15.19 14.90 -6.69
CA THR A 98 -16.62 14.70 -6.35
C THR A 98 -16.78 14.32 -4.88
N ALA A 99 -15.87 13.49 -4.36
CA ALA A 99 -15.85 13.07 -2.98
C ALA A 99 -15.63 14.25 -2.02
N ASP A 100 -14.80 15.23 -2.41
CA ASP A 100 -14.54 16.44 -1.62
C ASP A 100 -15.76 17.34 -1.40
N ARG A 101 -16.81 17.16 -2.21
CA ARG A 101 -18.07 17.94 -2.14
C ARG A 101 -19.12 17.31 -1.24
N LEU A 102 -18.89 16.11 -0.74
CA LEU A 102 -19.86 15.34 0.05
C LEU A 102 -19.34 15.09 1.47
N PRO A 103 -20.21 14.95 2.47
CA PRO A 103 -19.83 14.56 3.82
C PRO A 103 -19.08 13.22 3.81
N ALA A 104 -17.96 13.13 4.52
CA ALA A 104 -17.09 11.95 4.53
C ALA A 104 -17.85 10.64 4.76
N ARG A 105 -18.79 10.63 5.73
CA ARG A 105 -19.64 9.46 6.00
C ARG A 105 -20.44 9.00 4.78
N ARG A 106 -21.03 9.93 4.02
CA ARG A 106 -21.82 9.58 2.82
C ARG A 106 -20.95 8.98 1.73
N VAL A 107 -19.74 9.51 1.58
CA VAL A 107 -18.79 8.99 0.59
C VAL A 107 -18.33 7.59 0.97
N LEU A 108 -17.90 7.36 2.21
CA LEU A 108 -17.45 6.05 2.67
C LEU A 108 -18.54 4.99 2.53
N VAL A 109 -19.75 5.28 3.01
CA VAL A 109 -20.91 4.38 2.88
C VAL A 109 -21.28 4.14 1.41
N GLY A 110 -21.26 5.19 0.58
CA GLY A 110 -21.52 5.08 -0.85
C GLY A 110 -20.49 4.23 -1.59
N CYS A 111 -19.20 4.36 -1.23
CA CYS A 111 -18.12 3.53 -1.76
C CYS A 111 -18.34 2.04 -1.41
N ASP A 112 -18.62 1.74 -0.14
CA ASP A 112 -18.84 0.36 0.29
C ASP A 112 -20.08 -0.25 -0.39
N LEU A 113 -21.19 0.48 -0.48
CA LEU A 113 -22.40 0.01 -1.19
C LEU A 113 -22.15 -0.21 -2.68
N ALA A 114 -21.42 0.69 -3.35
CA ALA A 114 -21.05 0.53 -4.73
C ALA A 114 -20.15 -0.70 -4.93
N SER A 115 -19.18 -0.91 -4.05
CA SER A 115 -18.33 -2.11 -4.05
C SER A 115 -19.16 -3.38 -3.81
N ALA A 116 -20.10 -3.36 -2.87
CA ALA A 116 -21.01 -4.47 -2.61
C ALA A 116 -21.83 -4.86 -3.86
N VAL A 117 -22.33 -3.87 -4.60
CA VAL A 117 -23.08 -4.10 -5.85
C VAL A 117 -22.17 -4.66 -6.94
N LEU A 118 -20.98 -4.08 -7.14
CA LEU A 118 -20.04 -4.52 -8.17
C LEU A 118 -19.54 -5.95 -7.91
N VAL A 119 -19.09 -6.23 -6.67
CA VAL A 119 -18.64 -7.57 -6.29
C VAL A 119 -19.79 -8.57 -6.26
N GLY A 120 -20.95 -8.16 -5.74
CA GLY A 120 -22.16 -8.99 -5.77
C GLY A 120 -22.60 -9.34 -7.21
N SER A 121 -22.42 -8.42 -8.16
CA SER A 121 -22.67 -8.71 -9.57
C SER A 121 -21.75 -9.79 -10.13
N MET A 122 -20.48 -9.88 -9.66
CA MET A 122 -19.54 -10.93 -10.11
C MET A 122 -19.97 -12.35 -9.70
N VAL A 123 -20.88 -12.48 -8.73
CA VAL A 123 -21.42 -13.77 -8.27
C VAL A 123 -22.35 -14.39 -9.29
N ILE A 124 -22.98 -13.59 -10.17
CA ILE A 124 -23.96 -14.03 -11.14
C ILE A 124 -23.33 -15.08 -12.08
N PRO A 125 -23.94 -16.29 -12.23
CA PRO A 125 -23.45 -17.29 -13.17
C PRO A 125 -23.55 -16.80 -14.63
N GLY A 126 -22.57 -17.18 -15.46
CA GLY A 126 -22.61 -16.89 -16.89
C GLY A 126 -21.98 -15.54 -17.31
N ILE A 127 -21.49 -14.73 -16.35
CA ILE A 127 -20.73 -13.53 -16.72
C ILE A 127 -19.41 -13.96 -17.38
N PRO A 128 -19.12 -13.51 -18.61
CA PRO A 128 -17.86 -13.81 -19.28
C PRO A 128 -16.68 -13.13 -18.57
N VAL A 129 -15.48 -13.72 -18.68
CA VAL A 129 -14.26 -13.21 -18.01
C VAL A 129 -14.01 -11.72 -18.28
N PRO A 130 -14.16 -11.18 -19.51
CA PRO A 130 -14.03 -9.73 -19.72
C PRO A 130 -15.01 -8.90 -18.89
N GLY A 131 -16.23 -9.41 -18.64
CA GLY A 131 -17.21 -8.77 -17.77
C GLY A 131 -16.76 -8.76 -16.30
N LEU A 132 -16.21 -9.87 -15.81
CA LEU A 132 -15.62 -9.95 -14.45
C LEU A 132 -14.47 -8.94 -14.28
N LEU A 133 -13.57 -8.86 -15.26
CA LEU A 133 -12.45 -7.92 -15.25
C LEU A 133 -12.91 -6.46 -15.31
N ALA A 134 -13.96 -6.16 -16.09
CA ALA A 134 -14.55 -4.83 -16.15
C ALA A 134 -15.18 -4.41 -14.82
N LEU A 135 -15.91 -5.32 -14.15
CA LEU A 135 -16.49 -5.10 -12.82
C LEU A 135 -15.38 -4.89 -11.77
N LEU A 136 -14.31 -5.69 -11.83
CA LEU A 136 -13.14 -5.53 -10.95
C LEU A 136 -12.46 -4.19 -11.17
N PHE A 137 -12.24 -3.79 -12.42
CA PHE A 137 -11.69 -2.47 -12.75
C PHE A 137 -12.55 -1.34 -12.19
N ALA A 138 -13.88 -1.43 -12.35
CA ALA A 138 -14.82 -0.46 -11.80
C ALA A 138 -14.73 -0.39 -10.26
N ASN A 139 -14.62 -1.55 -9.59
CA ASN A 139 -14.40 -1.61 -8.14
C ASN A 139 -13.07 -0.98 -7.72
N GLY A 140 -12.01 -1.24 -8.47
CA GLY A 140 -10.68 -0.66 -8.25
C GLY A 140 -10.65 0.88 -8.33
N LEU A 141 -11.55 1.53 -9.11
CA LEU A 141 -11.68 2.99 -9.15
C LEU A 141 -12.20 3.58 -7.84
N ILE A 142 -12.94 2.80 -7.04
CA ILE A 142 -13.54 3.24 -5.77
C ILE A 142 -12.50 3.29 -4.66
N ALA A 143 -11.56 2.35 -4.63
CA ALA A 143 -10.57 2.18 -3.56
C ALA A 143 -9.77 3.46 -3.22
N PRO A 144 -9.19 4.22 -4.18
CA PRO A 144 -8.45 5.44 -3.88
C PRO A 144 -9.33 6.55 -3.29
N VAL A 145 -10.62 6.59 -3.65
CA VAL A 145 -11.60 7.55 -3.08
C VAL A 145 -11.86 7.23 -1.62
N TYR A 146 -12.17 5.98 -1.34
CA TYR A 146 -12.38 5.49 0.03
C TYR A 146 -11.16 5.80 0.91
N GLN A 147 -9.96 5.44 0.45
CA GLN A 147 -8.69 5.67 1.16
C GLN A 147 -8.42 7.16 1.39
N GLY A 148 -8.67 8.00 0.39
CA GLY A 148 -8.51 9.45 0.47
C GLY A 148 -9.41 10.08 1.51
N VAL A 149 -10.70 9.77 1.46
CA VAL A 149 -11.71 10.31 2.40
C VAL A 149 -11.46 9.79 3.82
N ARG A 150 -11.13 8.51 4.00
CA ARG A 150 -10.76 7.94 5.29
C ARG A 150 -9.53 8.63 5.87
N SER A 151 -8.50 8.86 5.07
CA SER A 151 -7.28 9.55 5.50
C SER A 151 -7.54 11.00 5.90
N ALA A 152 -8.48 11.69 5.26
CA ALA A 152 -8.90 13.04 5.58
C ALA A 152 -9.79 13.11 6.84
N LEU A 153 -10.56 12.03 7.10
CA LEU A 153 -11.42 11.92 8.28
C LEU A 153 -10.62 11.63 9.56
N LEU A 154 -9.55 10.84 9.46
CA LEU A 154 -8.80 10.37 10.62
C LEU A 154 -8.27 11.47 11.54
N PRO A 155 -7.72 12.62 11.06
CA PRO A 155 -7.30 13.73 11.94
C PRO A 155 -8.46 14.45 12.65
N GLN A 156 -9.70 14.25 12.18
CA GLN A 156 -10.89 14.82 12.80
C GLN A 156 -11.44 13.93 13.93
N VAL A 157 -11.13 12.63 13.86
CA VAL A 157 -11.52 11.62 14.85
C VAL A 157 -10.44 11.47 15.92
N LEU A 158 -9.17 11.49 15.49
CA LEU A 158 -7.99 11.50 16.35
C LEU A 158 -7.22 12.81 16.10
N PRO A 159 -7.36 13.82 16.97
CA PRO A 159 -6.65 15.08 16.80
C PRO A 159 -5.12 14.87 16.70
N PRO A 160 -4.40 15.78 16.00
CA PRO A 160 -2.95 15.68 15.85
C PRO A 160 -2.25 15.54 17.19
N GLY A 161 -1.37 14.54 17.30
CA GLY A 161 -0.65 14.21 18.53
C GLY A 161 -0.31 12.73 18.61
N PRO A 162 0.15 12.23 19.77
CA PRO A 162 0.58 10.84 19.95
C PRO A 162 -0.51 9.82 19.60
N ARG A 163 -1.79 10.10 19.92
CA ARG A 163 -2.93 9.23 19.58
C ARG A 163 -3.14 9.09 18.07
N TYR A 164 -2.98 10.17 17.30
CA TYR A 164 -3.09 10.13 15.84
C TYR A 164 -2.00 9.26 15.21
N VAL A 165 -0.73 9.45 15.66
CA VAL A 165 0.41 8.66 15.17
C VAL A 165 0.20 7.19 15.47
N LEU A 166 -0.24 6.88 16.69
CA LEU A 166 -0.50 5.51 17.12
C LEU A 166 -1.67 4.87 16.36
N GLY A 167 -2.76 5.62 16.13
CA GLY A 167 -3.91 5.16 15.35
C GLY A 167 -3.53 4.84 13.90
N ARG A 168 -2.73 5.69 13.25
CA ARG A 168 -2.19 5.42 11.91
C ARG A 168 -1.29 4.19 11.87
N SER A 169 -0.43 4.03 12.89
CA SER A 169 0.43 2.85 13.02
C SER A 169 -0.39 1.58 13.17
N LEU A 170 -1.43 1.61 14.01
CA LEU A 170 -2.34 0.48 14.21
C LEU A 170 -3.06 0.08 12.92
N MET A 171 -3.60 1.05 12.17
CA MET A 171 -4.22 0.79 10.87
C MET A 171 -3.24 0.16 9.87
N ARG A 172 -2.00 0.64 9.82
CA ARG A 172 -0.96 0.06 8.96
C ARG A 172 -0.61 -1.38 9.36
N MET A 173 -0.40 -1.63 10.67
CA MET A 173 -0.09 -2.97 11.17
C MET A 173 -1.19 -3.97 10.82
N VAL A 174 -2.45 -3.58 11.03
CA VAL A 174 -3.59 -4.44 10.72
C VAL A 174 -3.72 -4.66 9.23
N ALA A 175 -3.50 -3.64 8.40
CA ALA A 175 -3.51 -3.77 6.95
C ALA A 175 -2.49 -4.82 6.46
N GLN A 176 -1.27 -4.76 6.99
CA GLN A 176 -0.24 -5.75 6.66
C GLN A 176 -0.58 -7.16 7.18
N SER A 177 -1.09 -7.25 8.42
CA SER A 177 -1.51 -8.53 8.99
C SER A 177 -2.70 -9.14 8.24
N ALA A 178 -3.64 -8.30 7.79
CA ALA A 178 -4.79 -8.72 7.01
C ALA A 178 -4.39 -9.34 5.66
N GLN A 179 -3.30 -8.87 5.04
CA GLN A 179 -2.79 -9.49 3.81
C GLN A 179 -2.35 -10.94 4.05
N ILE A 180 -1.57 -11.20 5.11
CA ILE A 180 -1.13 -12.58 5.42
C ILE A 180 -2.34 -13.46 5.73
N VAL A 181 -3.19 -12.98 6.65
CA VAL A 181 -4.39 -13.73 7.06
C VAL A 181 -5.34 -13.91 5.88
N GLY A 182 -5.57 -12.86 5.10
CA GLY A 182 -6.48 -12.88 3.96
C GLY A 182 -6.00 -13.81 2.84
N PHE A 183 -4.74 -13.75 2.46
CA PHE A 183 -4.19 -14.65 1.43
C PHE A 183 -4.12 -16.10 1.93
N GLY A 184 -3.61 -16.33 3.15
CA GLY A 184 -3.56 -17.67 3.74
C GLY A 184 -4.95 -18.24 3.99
N ALA A 185 -5.84 -17.47 4.62
CA ALA A 185 -7.23 -17.87 4.82
C ALA A 185 -7.99 -18.02 3.49
N GLY A 186 -7.69 -17.17 2.49
CA GLY A 186 -8.28 -17.27 1.15
C GLY A 186 -8.01 -18.63 0.52
N GLY A 187 -6.77 -19.12 0.56
CA GLY A 187 -6.42 -20.45 0.09
C GLY A 187 -7.15 -21.57 0.84
N LEU A 188 -7.25 -21.47 2.18
CA LEU A 188 -7.98 -22.42 3.02
C LEU A 188 -9.50 -22.34 2.81
N LEU A 189 -10.06 -21.15 2.74
CA LEU A 189 -11.50 -20.94 2.53
C LEU A 189 -11.95 -21.46 1.17
N LEU A 190 -11.13 -21.33 0.13
CA LEU A 190 -11.41 -21.92 -1.18
C LEU A 190 -11.31 -23.46 -1.20
N ALA A 191 -10.82 -24.09 -0.14
CA ALA A 191 -10.96 -25.54 0.04
C ALA A 191 -12.38 -25.94 0.49
N ILE A 192 -13.11 -25.02 1.13
CA ILE A 192 -14.45 -25.25 1.70
C ILE A 192 -15.53 -24.50 0.92
N LEU A 193 -15.25 -23.24 0.55
CA LEU A 193 -16.16 -22.38 -0.20
C LEU A 193 -15.79 -22.38 -1.70
N SER A 194 -16.83 -22.33 -2.53
CA SER A 194 -16.59 -22.03 -3.97
C SER A 194 -16.04 -20.61 -4.13
N PRO A 195 -15.32 -20.30 -5.23
CA PRO A 195 -14.89 -18.93 -5.53
C PRO A 195 -16.04 -17.91 -5.51
N ARG A 196 -17.23 -18.29 -5.99
CA ARG A 196 -18.42 -17.44 -5.92
C ARG A 196 -18.94 -17.24 -4.50
N GLY A 197 -18.82 -18.27 -3.65
CA GLY A 197 -19.12 -18.14 -2.21
C GLY A 197 -18.22 -17.13 -1.51
N ALA A 198 -16.93 -17.11 -1.87
CA ALA A 198 -15.99 -16.11 -1.36
C ALA A 198 -16.33 -14.69 -1.84
N LEU A 199 -16.71 -14.50 -3.11
CA LEU A 199 -17.19 -13.21 -3.62
C LEU A 199 -18.49 -12.77 -2.92
N THR A 200 -19.40 -13.70 -2.61
CA THR A 200 -20.61 -13.39 -1.85
C THR A 200 -20.27 -12.91 -0.45
N ALA A 201 -19.34 -13.59 0.22
CA ALA A 201 -18.90 -13.19 1.56
C ALA A 201 -18.26 -11.79 1.54
N ASP A 202 -17.48 -11.46 0.49
CA ASP A 202 -16.90 -10.13 0.32
C ASP A 202 -17.98 -9.07 0.08
N ALA A 203 -18.93 -9.31 -0.81
CA ALA A 203 -20.05 -8.40 -1.03
C ALA A 203 -20.82 -8.10 0.28
N LEU A 204 -21.06 -9.14 1.10
CA LEU A 204 -21.67 -8.99 2.42
C LEU A 204 -20.76 -8.22 3.40
N SER A 205 -19.43 -8.40 3.32
CA SER A 205 -18.48 -7.65 4.13
C SER A 205 -18.55 -6.14 3.86
N PHE A 206 -18.68 -5.75 2.60
CA PHE A 206 -18.90 -4.34 2.22
C PHE A 206 -20.24 -3.80 2.73
N VAL A 207 -21.33 -4.59 2.67
CA VAL A 207 -22.62 -4.20 3.27
C VAL A 207 -22.48 -4.01 4.78
N ALA A 208 -21.83 -4.95 5.47
CA ALA A 208 -21.57 -4.84 6.91
C ALA A 208 -20.74 -3.60 7.24
N SER A 209 -19.66 -3.33 6.49
CA SER A 209 -18.85 -2.11 6.62
C SER A 209 -19.69 -0.86 6.44
N ALA A 210 -20.50 -0.80 5.39
CA ALA A 210 -21.39 0.34 5.12
C ALA A 210 -22.38 0.60 6.28
N LEU A 211 -22.96 -0.45 6.86
CA LEU A 211 -23.85 -0.34 8.01
C LEU A 211 -23.12 0.16 9.27
N VAL A 212 -21.94 -0.42 9.55
CA VAL A 212 -21.10 -0.01 10.68
C VAL A 212 -20.71 1.47 10.54
N LEU A 213 -20.29 1.92 9.36
CA LEU A 213 -19.96 3.32 9.09
C LEU A 213 -21.20 4.23 9.16
N ARG A 214 -22.33 3.76 8.64
CA ARG A 214 -23.60 4.55 8.62
C ARG A 214 -24.10 4.91 10.01
N PHE A 215 -23.99 3.98 10.94
CA PHE A 215 -24.51 4.16 12.29
C PHE A 215 -23.46 4.60 13.31
N GLY A 216 -22.18 4.32 13.06
CA GLY A 216 -21.10 4.55 14.02
C GLY A 216 -20.25 5.79 13.78
N THR A 217 -20.39 6.49 12.63
CA THR A 217 -19.63 7.71 12.35
C THR A 217 -20.51 8.96 12.39
N ALA A 218 -19.96 10.07 12.85
CA ALA A 218 -20.67 11.35 12.89
C ALA A 218 -20.82 11.97 11.49
N LEU A 219 -21.97 12.64 11.25
CA LEU A 219 -22.15 13.43 10.03
C LEU A 219 -21.48 14.79 10.22
N ARG A 220 -20.36 15.00 9.52
CA ARG A 220 -19.61 16.27 9.56
C ARG A 220 -19.88 17.11 8.31
N PRO A 221 -19.95 18.45 8.46
CA PRO A 221 -20.09 19.34 7.30
C PRO A 221 -18.89 19.19 6.36
N VAL A 222 -19.13 19.49 5.10
CA VAL A 222 -18.11 19.46 4.06
C VAL A 222 -17.05 20.53 4.35
N ARG A 223 -15.78 20.15 4.35
CA ARG A 223 -14.69 21.11 4.41
C ARG A 223 -14.60 21.81 3.05
N ALA A 224 -14.47 23.16 3.03
CA ALA A 224 -14.36 23.91 1.80
C ALA A 224 -13.33 23.28 0.85
N ALA A 225 -13.77 22.92 -0.35
CA ALA A 225 -12.94 22.30 -1.36
C ALA A 225 -11.76 23.23 -1.69
N ARG A 226 -10.54 22.72 -1.66
CA ARG A 226 -9.39 23.45 -2.20
C ARG A 226 -9.59 23.58 -3.71
N SER A 227 -9.85 24.81 -4.17
CA SER A 227 -9.94 25.16 -5.57
C SER A 227 -8.56 25.03 -6.23
N GLY A 228 -8.34 23.94 -6.96
CA GLY A 228 -7.16 23.72 -7.78
C GLY A 228 -7.36 22.46 -8.62
N SER A 229 -6.97 22.46 -9.89
CA SER A 229 -7.06 21.26 -10.72
C SER A 229 -5.95 20.28 -10.28
N MET A 230 -6.29 19.34 -9.37
CA MET A 230 -5.37 18.31 -8.86
C MET A 230 -4.60 17.61 -10.00
N ALA A 231 -5.22 17.41 -11.16
CA ALA A 231 -4.57 16.77 -12.31
C ALA A 231 -3.43 17.63 -12.90
N ARG A 232 -3.61 18.94 -13.09
CA ARG A 232 -2.56 19.84 -13.58
C ARG A 232 -1.43 19.96 -12.57
N ASP A 233 -1.77 20.09 -11.30
CA ASP A 233 -0.80 20.21 -10.21
C ASP A 233 0.00 18.91 -10.02
N SER A 234 -0.63 17.77 -10.21
CA SER A 234 0.03 16.46 -10.18
C SER A 234 0.98 16.28 -11.35
N LEU A 235 0.59 16.70 -12.57
CA LEU A 235 1.43 16.60 -13.77
C LEU A 235 2.64 17.54 -13.70
N ALA A 236 2.45 18.77 -13.21
CA ALA A 236 3.54 19.71 -12.96
C ALA A 236 4.50 19.20 -11.88
N GLY A 237 3.96 18.62 -10.79
CA GLY A 237 4.73 17.95 -9.74
C GLY A 237 5.54 16.78 -10.28
N LEU A 238 4.95 15.94 -11.14
CA LEU A 238 5.62 14.83 -11.82
C LEU A 238 6.80 15.29 -12.65
N ARG A 239 6.60 16.29 -13.50
CA ARG A 239 7.68 16.86 -14.33
C ARG A 239 8.81 17.42 -13.47
N GLY A 240 8.49 18.18 -12.42
CA GLY A 240 9.47 18.74 -11.50
C GLY A 240 10.26 17.67 -10.74
N ALA A 241 9.59 16.63 -10.23
CA ALA A 241 10.23 15.53 -9.51
C ALA A 241 11.13 14.68 -10.42
N LEU A 242 10.70 14.42 -11.67
CA LEU A 242 11.47 13.66 -12.66
C LEU A 242 12.61 14.48 -13.29
N ALA A 243 12.53 15.81 -13.31
CA ALA A 243 13.62 16.68 -13.76
C ALA A 243 14.80 16.66 -12.78
N HIS A 244 14.53 16.49 -11.48
CA HIS A 244 15.58 16.43 -10.46
C HIS A 244 16.21 15.02 -10.41
N ARG A 245 17.42 14.87 -10.97
CA ARG A 245 18.11 13.57 -11.13
C ARG A 245 18.12 12.68 -9.88
N PRO A 246 18.46 13.18 -8.66
CA PRO A 246 18.44 12.35 -7.45
C PRO A 246 17.04 11.82 -7.11
N THR A 247 16.02 12.68 -7.13
CA THR A 247 14.61 12.30 -6.87
C THR A 247 14.11 11.29 -7.89
N ARG A 248 14.43 11.48 -9.17
CA ARG A 248 14.07 10.56 -10.25
C ARG A 248 14.63 9.15 -10.02
N ARG A 249 15.89 9.01 -9.61
CA ARG A 249 16.49 7.70 -9.31
C ARG A 249 15.77 6.99 -8.17
N ILE A 250 15.44 7.72 -7.11
CA ILE A 250 14.70 7.17 -5.96
C ILE A 250 13.30 6.73 -6.39
N LEU A 251 12.57 7.54 -7.17
CA LEU A 251 11.26 7.19 -7.68
C LEU A 251 11.31 5.95 -8.59
N LEU A 252 12.25 5.92 -9.55
CA LEU A 252 12.40 4.78 -10.44
C LEU A 252 12.76 3.50 -9.69
N PHE A 253 13.63 3.58 -8.68
CA PHE A 253 13.92 2.44 -7.81
C PHE A 253 12.64 1.97 -7.10
N SER A 254 11.91 2.90 -6.45
CA SER A 254 10.68 2.58 -5.70
C SER A 254 9.54 2.06 -6.59
N TRP A 255 9.61 2.23 -7.89
CA TRP A 255 8.62 1.75 -8.86
C TRP A 255 9.04 0.45 -9.53
N LEU A 256 10.27 0.38 -10.05
CA LEU A 256 10.73 -0.77 -10.85
C LEU A 256 11.07 -1.99 -10.00
N VAL A 257 11.63 -1.78 -8.81
CA VAL A 257 11.96 -2.90 -7.90
C VAL A 257 10.69 -3.67 -7.49
N PRO A 258 9.62 -3.04 -6.98
CA PRO A 258 8.38 -3.74 -6.69
C PRO A 258 7.69 -4.31 -7.94
N ALA A 259 7.74 -3.62 -9.09
CA ALA A 259 7.15 -4.11 -10.34
C ALA A 259 7.80 -5.42 -10.84
N CYS A 260 9.08 -5.64 -10.53
CA CYS A 260 9.73 -6.92 -10.79
C CYS A 260 9.44 -7.96 -9.69
N ALA A 261 9.32 -7.51 -8.44
CA ALA A 261 9.12 -8.39 -7.29
C ALA A 261 7.74 -9.09 -7.28
N VAL A 262 6.72 -8.52 -7.95
CA VAL A 262 5.37 -9.12 -8.03
C VAL A 262 5.27 -10.31 -8.98
N ALA A 263 6.32 -10.69 -9.71
CA ALA A 263 6.29 -11.79 -10.68
C ALA A 263 5.81 -13.13 -10.08
N PRO A 264 6.31 -13.60 -8.92
CA PRO A 264 5.81 -14.84 -8.33
C PRO A 264 4.35 -14.74 -7.86
N GLU A 265 3.89 -13.56 -7.42
CA GLU A 265 2.49 -13.33 -7.06
C GLU A 265 1.59 -13.35 -8.30
N ALA A 266 2.01 -12.70 -9.39
CA ALA A 266 1.32 -12.71 -10.68
C ALA A 266 1.10 -14.14 -11.21
N LEU A 267 2.04 -15.01 -10.94
CA LEU A 267 2.09 -16.38 -11.44
C LEU A 267 1.72 -17.44 -10.36
N ALA A 268 1.20 -17.04 -9.21
CA ALA A 268 0.94 -17.93 -8.08
C ALA A 268 -0.02 -19.07 -8.43
N ALA A 269 -1.13 -18.78 -9.11
CA ALA A 269 -2.10 -19.81 -9.50
C ALA A 269 -1.54 -20.74 -10.59
N PRO A 270 -0.93 -20.25 -11.70
CA PRO A 270 -0.23 -21.09 -12.66
C PRO A 270 0.89 -21.93 -12.02
N TYR A 271 1.66 -21.33 -11.11
CA TYR A 271 2.76 -22.05 -10.44
C TYR A 271 2.26 -23.18 -9.54
N ALA A 272 1.17 -22.97 -8.78
CA ALA A 272 0.56 -24.03 -8.00
C ALA A 272 0.19 -25.24 -8.87
N THR A 273 -0.42 -25.01 -10.04
CA THR A 273 -0.77 -26.09 -10.96
C THR A 273 0.45 -26.72 -11.63
N HIS A 274 1.51 -25.94 -11.90
CA HIS A 274 2.78 -26.43 -12.44
C HIS A 274 3.46 -27.45 -11.50
N ILE A 275 3.40 -27.24 -10.20
CA ILE A 275 3.92 -28.19 -9.19
C ILE A 275 2.93 -29.28 -8.79
N GLY A 276 1.86 -29.49 -9.54
CA GLY A 276 0.86 -30.54 -9.34
C GLY A 276 -0.19 -30.29 -8.26
N LEU A 277 -0.33 -29.04 -7.80
CA LEU A 277 -1.32 -28.67 -6.78
C LEU A 277 -2.54 -27.96 -7.42
N PRO A 278 -3.69 -27.98 -6.76
CA PRO A 278 -4.84 -27.22 -7.24
C PRO A 278 -4.56 -25.70 -7.20
N ALA A 279 -5.14 -24.94 -8.13
CA ALA A 279 -4.92 -23.48 -8.25
C ALA A 279 -5.20 -22.71 -6.94
N ARG A 280 -6.12 -23.20 -6.09
CA ARG A 280 -6.40 -22.63 -4.76
C ARG A 280 -5.19 -22.60 -3.81
N ALA A 281 -4.17 -23.43 -4.05
CA ALA A 281 -2.91 -23.40 -3.31
C ALA A 281 -2.11 -22.09 -3.55
N ALA A 282 -2.48 -21.29 -4.54
CA ALA A 282 -1.93 -19.96 -4.78
C ALA A 282 -2.02 -19.05 -3.54
N GLY A 283 -3.06 -19.19 -2.71
CA GLY A 283 -3.19 -18.42 -1.47
C GLY A 283 -1.99 -18.58 -0.53
N PHE A 284 -1.42 -19.78 -0.43
CA PHE A 284 -0.21 -20.01 0.36
C PHE A 284 1.04 -19.35 -0.24
N LEU A 285 1.13 -19.28 -1.56
CA LEU A 285 2.22 -18.57 -2.23
C LEU A 285 2.07 -17.05 -2.03
N LEU A 286 0.86 -16.52 -2.19
CA LEU A 286 0.57 -15.10 -2.06
C LEU A 286 0.83 -14.54 -0.65
N MET A 287 0.74 -15.35 0.42
CA MET A 287 1.06 -14.90 1.77
C MET A 287 2.57 -14.79 2.05
N GLY A 288 3.44 -15.40 1.23
CA GLY A 288 4.86 -15.50 1.52
C GLY A 288 5.57 -14.15 1.57
N ILE A 289 5.44 -13.33 0.52
CA ILE A 289 6.06 -11.98 0.46
C ILE A 289 5.52 -11.06 1.56
N PRO A 290 4.19 -10.92 1.79
CA PRO A 290 3.68 -10.13 2.91
C PRO A 290 4.21 -10.57 4.27
N ALA A 291 4.34 -11.88 4.53
CA ALA A 291 4.89 -12.38 5.78
C ALA A 291 6.35 -11.93 6.00
N GLY A 292 7.17 -12.03 4.96
CA GLY A 292 8.55 -11.53 4.98
C GLY A 292 8.62 -10.01 5.16
N THR A 293 7.72 -9.27 4.48
CA THR A 293 7.66 -7.80 4.57
C THR A 293 7.33 -7.33 5.98
N ILE A 294 6.37 -7.95 6.68
CA ILE A 294 6.08 -7.62 8.07
C ILE A 294 7.29 -7.88 8.97
N ALA A 295 7.95 -9.03 8.78
CA ALA A 295 9.15 -9.34 9.53
C ALA A 295 10.26 -8.29 9.27
N ALA A 296 10.44 -7.87 8.01
CA ALA A 296 11.35 -6.79 7.62
C ALA A 296 11.02 -5.45 8.31
N ASP A 297 9.75 -5.05 8.29
CA ASP A 297 9.28 -3.80 8.91
C ASP A 297 9.51 -3.81 10.43
N VAL A 298 9.21 -4.92 11.11
CA VAL A 298 9.45 -5.08 12.55
C VAL A 298 10.96 -5.02 12.86
N ILE A 299 11.78 -5.72 12.08
CA ILE A 299 13.25 -5.70 12.24
C ILE A 299 13.78 -4.29 12.00
N ALA A 300 13.34 -3.62 10.94
CA ALA A 300 13.75 -2.26 10.61
C ALA A 300 13.37 -1.26 11.69
N ALA A 301 12.14 -1.32 12.19
CA ALA A 301 11.65 -0.41 13.22
C ALA A 301 12.33 -0.62 14.58
N ARG A 302 12.63 -1.87 14.96
CA ARG A 302 13.12 -2.21 16.31
C ARG A 302 14.64 -2.19 16.42
N PHE A 303 15.36 -2.57 15.37
CA PHE A 303 16.79 -2.84 15.44
C PHE A 303 17.66 -1.97 14.53
N LEU A 304 17.06 -1.24 13.56
CA LEU A 304 17.82 -0.48 12.58
C LEU A 304 17.63 1.02 12.79
N SER A 305 18.74 1.73 13.06
CA SER A 305 18.75 3.20 13.01
C SER A 305 18.56 3.67 11.54
N SER A 306 18.03 4.89 11.34
CA SER A 306 17.82 5.48 10.01
C SER A 306 19.09 5.45 9.14
N ARG A 307 20.27 5.58 9.75
CA ARG A 307 21.57 5.48 9.05
C ARG A 307 21.84 4.05 8.57
N ARG A 308 21.51 3.03 9.36
CA ARG A 308 21.65 1.61 8.97
C ARG A 308 20.65 1.25 7.90
N GLN A 309 19.38 1.68 8.02
CA GLN A 309 18.35 1.47 7.00
C GLN A 309 18.81 1.95 5.62
N ARG A 310 19.44 3.14 5.54
CA ARG A 310 20.00 3.66 4.29
C ARG A 310 21.19 2.85 3.75
N ARG A 311 22.02 2.28 4.62
CA ARG A 311 23.19 1.48 4.21
C ARG A 311 22.80 0.13 3.63
N ILE A 312 21.72 -0.47 4.10
CA ILE A 312 21.28 -1.81 3.66
C ILE A 312 20.42 -1.79 2.40
N ILE A 313 20.03 -0.62 1.85
CA ILE A 313 19.10 -0.52 0.71
C ILE A 313 19.46 -1.47 -0.42
N VAL A 314 20.74 -1.48 -0.85
CA VAL A 314 21.19 -2.32 -1.96
C VAL A 314 21.19 -3.80 -1.56
N ALA A 315 21.72 -4.13 -0.39
CA ALA A 315 21.78 -5.51 0.09
C ALA A 315 20.36 -6.09 0.30
N ALA A 316 19.46 -5.31 0.91
CA ALA A 316 18.09 -5.69 1.08
C ALA A 316 17.35 -5.83 -0.26
N GLY A 317 17.55 -4.87 -1.18
CA GLY A 317 17.00 -4.96 -2.54
C GLY A 317 17.48 -6.20 -3.29
N LEU A 318 18.74 -6.59 -3.19
CA LEU A 318 19.26 -7.84 -3.78
C LEU A 318 18.67 -9.06 -3.07
N LEU A 319 18.48 -9.02 -1.76
CA LEU A 319 17.82 -10.08 -1.00
C LEU A 319 16.37 -10.31 -1.47
N THR A 320 15.66 -9.28 -1.94
CA THR A 320 14.34 -9.44 -2.55
C THR A 320 14.38 -10.39 -3.74
N PHE A 321 15.43 -10.36 -4.55
CA PHE A 321 15.48 -11.09 -5.82
C PHE A 321 16.28 -12.40 -5.76
N ALA A 322 17.30 -12.49 -4.92
CA ALA A 322 18.16 -13.68 -4.85
C ALA A 322 17.38 -15.00 -4.64
N PRO A 323 16.40 -15.10 -3.71
CA PRO A 323 15.64 -16.33 -3.53
C PRO A 323 14.76 -16.69 -4.72
N LEU A 324 14.30 -15.69 -5.49
CA LEU A 324 13.42 -15.90 -6.64
C LEU A 324 14.12 -16.59 -7.81
N THR A 325 15.46 -16.53 -7.89
CA THR A 325 16.22 -17.26 -8.90
C THR A 325 16.13 -18.78 -8.73
N ALA A 326 15.88 -19.26 -7.49
CA ALA A 326 15.71 -20.68 -7.20
C ALA A 326 14.41 -21.27 -7.80
N PHE A 327 13.48 -20.44 -8.25
CA PHE A 327 12.28 -20.90 -8.96
C PHE A 327 12.60 -21.55 -10.31
N ALA A 328 13.82 -21.38 -10.84
CA ALA A 328 14.32 -22.14 -11.99
C ALA A 328 14.29 -23.66 -11.74
N ALA A 329 14.44 -24.10 -10.49
CA ALA A 329 14.42 -25.52 -10.11
C ALA A 329 13.01 -26.04 -9.74
N SER A 330 11.95 -25.26 -9.96
CA SER A 330 10.54 -25.63 -9.62
C SER A 330 10.37 -26.12 -8.17
N PRO A 331 10.75 -25.34 -7.14
CA PRO A 331 10.64 -25.78 -5.75
C PRO A 331 9.18 -26.14 -5.39
N GLY A 332 9.02 -27.20 -4.61
CA GLY A 332 7.70 -27.58 -4.04
C GLY A 332 7.15 -26.49 -3.12
N LEU A 333 5.85 -26.54 -2.81
CA LEU A 333 5.11 -25.48 -2.10
C LEU A 333 5.83 -24.97 -0.84
N GLY A 334 6.28 -25.85 0.05
CA GLY A 334 6.93 -25.45 1.31
C GLY A 334 8.19 -24.61 1.08
N LEU A 335 9.09 -25.08 0.18
CA LEU A 335 10.29 -24.34 -0.15
C LEU A 335 9.98 -23.05 -0.90
N ALA A 336 9.01 -23.06 -1.82
CA ALA A 336 8.57 -21.86 -2.53
C ALA A 336 8.09 -20.78 -1.55
N VAL A 337 7.24 -21.13 -0.57
CA VAL A 337 6.79 -20.18 0.47
C VAL A 337 7.94 -19.64 1.28
N VAL A 338 8.90 -20.49 1.71
CA VAL A 338 10.09 -20.03 2.45
C VAL A 338 10.92 -19.04 1.62
N LEU A 339 11.14 -19.34 0.33
CA LEU A 339 11.86 -18.44 -0.58
C LEU A 339 11.15 -17.10 -0.75
N LEU A 340 9.80 -17.11 -0.83
CA LEU A 340 8.99 -15.89 -0.90
C LEU A 340 9.04 -15.09 0.41
N VAL A 341 9.05 -15.74 1.57
CA VAL A 341 9.25 -15.06 2.87
C VAL A 341 10.63 -14.40 2.91
N ILE A 342 11.69 -15.09 2.48
CA ILE A 342 13.05 -14.51 2.42
C ILE A 342 13.08 -13.33 1.43
N SER A 343 12.42 -13.47 0.28
CA SER A 343 12.25 -12.37 -0.68
C SER A 343 11.55 -11.16 -0.03
N GLY A 344 10.47 -11.40 0.71
CA GLY A 344 9.75 -10.37 1.47
C GLY A 344 10.61 -9.68 2.54
N LEU A 345 11.52 -10.40 3.22
CA LEU A 345 12.50 -9.79 4.14
C LEU A 345 13.38 -8.75 3.44
N GLY A 346 13.63 -8.93 2.16
CA GLY A 346 14.35 -7.98 1.33
C GLY A 346 13.66 -6.61 1.25
N SER A 347 12.35 -6.51 1.45
CA SER A 347 11.59 -5.23 1.42
C SER A 347 12.05 -4.20 2.47
N ALA A 348 12.91 -4.57 3.43
CA ALA A 348 13.55 -3.66 4.37
C ALA A 348 14.23 -2.43 3.69
N TRP A 349 14.52 -2.50 2.38
CA TRP A 349 15.01 -1.36 1.61
C TRP A 349 14.02 -0.19 1.58
N ALA A 350 12.71 -0.45 1.68
CA ALA A 350 11.66 0.57 1.55
C ALA A 350 11.77 1.65 2.63
N ALA A 351 11.99 1.27 3.90
CA ALA A 351 12.15 2.23 4.99
C ALA A 351 13.33 3.20 4.76
N GLY A 352 14.43 2.70 4.21
CA GLY A 352 15.59 3.51 3.83
C GLY A 352 15.30 4.47 2.68
N MET A 353 14.52 4.02 1.68
CA MET A 353 14.16 4.82 0.52
C MET A 353 13.16 5.93 0.86
N ASP A 354 12.18 5.68 1.73
CA ASP A 354 11.24 6.69 2.20
C ASP A 354 11.98 7.85 2.88
N GLY A 355 12.94 7.51 3.75
CA GLY A 355 13.81 8.52 4.38
C GLY A 355 14.62 9.34 3.38
N LEU A 356 15.21 8.69 2.36
CA LEU A 356 15.96 9.38 1.31
C LEU A 356 15.07 10.26 0.44
N LEU A 357 13.84 9.82 0.12
CA LEU A 357 12.89 10.60 -0.66
C LEU A 357 12.49 11.89 0.06
N ILE A 358 12.24 11.80 1.38
CA ILE A 358 11.92 12.96 2.22
C ILE A 358 13.06 13.98 2.23
N ASP A 359 14.31 13.52 2.34
CA ASP A 359 15.48 14.41 2.40
C ASP A 359 15.88 14.99 1.05
N THR A 360 15.58 14.28 -0.05
CA THR A 360 16.02 14.65 -1.40
C THR A 360 14.97 15.48 -2.14
N ALA A 361 13.70 15.35 -1.77
CA ALA A 361 12.61 16.09 -2.41
C ALA A 361 12.74 17.61 -2.12
N PRO A 362 12.62 18.47 -3.16
CA PRO A 362 12.62 19.91 -2.98
C PRO A 362 11.56 20.34 -1.95
N SER A 363 11.90 21.26 -1.04
CA SER A 363 11.06 21.66 0.11
C SER A 363 9.62 22.06 -0.28
N GLY A 364 9.43 22.72 -1.43
CA GLY A 364 8.10 23.10 -1.94
C GLY A 364 7.32 21.98 -2.61
N LEU A 365 7.95 20.84 -2.94
CA LEU A 365 7.32 19.71 -3.68
C LEU A 365 7.27 18.42 -2.89
N ARG A 366 7.72 18.39 -1.62
CA ARG A 366 7.85 17.17 -0.80
C ARG A 366 6.56 16.34 -0.75
N ASN A 367 5.44 16.96 -0.38
CA ASN A 367 4.16 16.23 -0.28
C ASN A 367 3.67 15.73 -1.64
N ARG A 368 3.89 16.49 -2.72
CA ARG A 368 3.58 16.08 -4.08
C ARG A 368 4.44 14.91 -4.53
N THR A 369 5.75 14.93 -4.20
CA THR A 369 6.68 13.85 -4.53
C THR A 369 6.33 12.56 -3.79
N LEU A 370 5.94 12.64 -2.52
CA LEU A 370 5.48 11.47 -1.74
C LEU A 370 4.17 10.89 -2.30
N ALA A 371 3.20 11.74 -2.65
CA ALA A 371 1.96 11.30 -3.28
C ALA A 371 2.23 10.62 -4.63
N LEU A 372 3.14 11.18 -5.42
CA LEU A 372 3.57 10.63 -6.70
C LEU A 372 4.28 9.28 -6.52
N ALA A 373 5.14 9.14 -5.51
CA ALA A 373 5.82 7.87 -5.20
C ALA A 373 4.81 6.77 -4.93
N GLY A 374 3.78 7.04 -4.12
CA GLY A 374 2.71 6.07 -3.82
C GLY A 374 1.84 5.74 -5.03
N ALA A 375 1.37 6.74 -5.77
CA ALA A 375 0.53 6.51 -6.96
C ALA A 375 1.29 5.76 -8.06
N GLY A 376 2.55 6.15 -8.30
CA GLY A 376 3.42 5.48 -9.27
C GLY A 376 3.74 4.04 -8.86
N LEU A 377 3.96 3.77 -7.57
CA LEU A 377 4.14 2.42 -7.04
C LEU A 377 2.94 1.53 -7.36
N MET A 378 1.72 1.98 -7.04
CA MET A 378 0.50 1.21 -7.34
C MET A 378 0.37 0.92 -8.84
N PHE A 379 0.54 1.95 -9.67
CA PHE A 379 0.44 1.79 -11.12
C PHE A 379 1.50 0.82 -11.68
N THR A 380 2.76 0.96 -11.27
CA THR A 380 3.85 0.10 -11.77
C THR A 380 3.77 -1.33 -11.25
N GLN A 381 3.25 -1.55 -10.03
CA GLN A 381 2.92 -2.90 -9.57
C GLN A 381 1.82 -3.53 -10.41
N GLY A 382 0.72 -2.81 -10.66
CA GLY A 382 -0.35 -3.28 -11.54
C GLY A 382 0.14 -3.61 -12.95
N ALA A 383 0.99 -2.74 -13.53
CA ALA A 383 1.65 -3.00 -14.81
C ALA A 383 2.60 -4.21 -14.75
N GLY A 384 3.30 -4.39 -13.63
CA GLY A 384 4.15 -5.56 -13.35
C GLY A 384 3.35 -6.86 -13.35
N PHE A 385 2.21 -6.91 -12.65
CA PHE A 385 1.31 -8.06 -12.68
C PHE A 385 0.90 -8.41 -14.13
N ALA A 386 0.45 -7.43 -14.91
CA ALA A 386 0.08 -7.64 -16.30
C ALA A 386 1.26 -8.13 -17.16
N LEU A 387 2.43 -7.50 -17.02
CA LEU A 387 3.64 -7.84 -17.76
C LEU A 387 4.07 -9.29 -17.50
N TRP A 388 4.21 -9.66 -16.23
CA TRP A 388 4.69 -11.00 -15.86
C TRP A 388 3.64 -12.07 -16.12
N GLY A 389 2.34 -11.74 -16.01
CA GLY A 389 1.27 -12.62 -16.43
C GLY A 389 1.31 -12.92 -17.92
N ILE A 390 1.51 -11.88 -18.77
CA ILE A 390 1.69 -12.03 -20.20
C ILE A 390 2.95 -12.85 -20.50
N ALA A 391 4.07 -12.57 -19.85
CA ALA A 391 5.30 -13.34 -20.00
C ALA A 391 5.08 -14.83 -19.68
N GLY A 392 4.34 -15.13 -18.58
CA GLY A 392 4.00 -16.50 -18.19
C GLY A 392 3.00 -17.20 -19.14
N GLN A 393 2.33 -16.46 -20.04
CA GLN A 393 1.50 -17.04 -21.09
C GLN A 393 2.34 -17.64 -22.22
N TYR A 394 3.50 -17.06 -22.52
CA TYR A 394 4.34 -17.41 -23.66
C TYR A 394 5.64 -18.13 -23.28
N ALA A 395 6.05 -18.08 -22.02
CA ALA A 395 7.27 -18.69 -21.55
C ALA A 395 7.06 -19.53 -20.30
N SER A 396 7.96 -20.46 -20.03
CA SER A 396 7.94 -21.32 -18.85
C SER A 396 8.07 -20.49 -17.57
N LEU A 397 7.29 -20.84 -16.54
CA LEU A 397 7.32 -20.20 -15.22
C LEU A 397 8.71 -20.29 -14.57
N THR A 398 9.43 -21.37 -14.84
CA THR A 398 10.82 -21.59 -14.38
C THR A 398 11.84 -20.63 -15.02
N VAL A 399 11.44 -19.93 -16.07
CA VAL A 399 12.23 -18.89 -16.74
C VAL A 399 11.73 -17.51 -16.37
N VAL A 400 10.41 -17.29 -16.38
CA VAL A 400 9.83 -15.95 -16.18
C VAL A 400 10.14 -15.39 -14.79
N ILE A 401 9.96 -16.18 -13.72
CA ILE A 401 10.22 -15.71 -12.34
C ILE A 401 11.72 -15.37 -12.14
N PRO A 402 12.68 -16.24 -12.52
CA PRO A 402 14.12 -15.88 -12.46
C PRO A 402 14.50 -14.68 -13.34
N VAL A 403 13.93 -14.54 -14.54
CA VAL A 403 14.18 -13.37 -15.40
C VAL A 403 13.68 -12.08 -14.74
N ALA A 404 12.50 -12.10 -14.14
CA ALA A 404 12.00 -10.98 -13.34
C ALA A 404 12.94 -10.65 -12.16
N ALA A 405 13.45 -11.69 -11.50
CA ALA A 405 14.42 -11.53 -10.40
C ALA A 405 15.72 -10.88 -10.88
N ILE A 406 16.27 -11.32 -12.01
CA ILE A 406 17.49 -10.73 -12.59
C ILE A 406 17.23 -9.28 -13.01
N ALA A 407 16.10 -8.99 -13.67
CA ALA A 407 15.72 -7.63 -14.06
C ALA A 407 15.60 -6.70 -12.83
N GLY A 408 14.98 -7.19 -11.76
CA GLY A 408 14.84 -6.44 -10.50
C GLY A 408 16.19 -6.23 -9.81
N ALA A 409 17.05 -7.23 -9.77
CA ALA A 409 18.41 -7.12 -9.22
C ALA A 409 19.24 -6.09 -10.02
N LEU A 410 19.15 -6.10 -11.34
CA LEU A 410 19.77 -5.08 -12.20
C LEU A 410 19.24 -3.68 -11.92
N ALA A 411 17.91 -3.53 -11.72
CA ALA A 411 17.31 -2.26 -11.33
C ALA A 411 17.85 -1.76 -9.97
N VAL A 412 18.03 -2.65 -8.99
CA VAL A 412 18.62 -2.31 -7.68
C VAL A 412 20.05 -1.78 -7.85
N VAL A 413 20.88 -2.43 -8.67
CA VAL A 413 22.29 -2.05 -8.85
C VAL A 413 22.42 -0.77 -9.65
N THR A 414 21.63 -0.59 -10.73
CA THR A 414 21.74 0.55 -11.64
C THR A 414 21.13 1.83 -11.05
N LEU A 415 20.04 1.69 -10.28
CA LEU A 415 19.32 2.81 -9.67
C LEU A 415 19.74 3.09 -8.23
N ARG A 416 20.74 2.38 -7.71
CA ARG A 416 21.23 2.56 -6.34
C ARG A 416 21.34 4.06 -5.99
N PRO A 417 20.75 4.51 -4.86
CA PRO A 417 20.93 5.87 -4.41
C PRO A 417 22.38 6.10 -4.03
N HIS A 418 22.96 7.19 -4.51
CA HIS A 418 24.29 7.60 -4.05
C HIS A 418 24.09 8.30 -2.71
N PRO A 419 24.72 7.84 -1.62
CA PRO A 419 24.77 8.62 -0.40
C PRO A 419 25.46 9.94 -0.74
N ARG A 420 24.79 11.06 -0.47
CA ARG A 420 25.50 12.35 -0.42
C ARG A 420 26.50 12.24 0.73
N PRO A 421 27.74 12.71 0.56
CA PRO A 421 28.74 12.74 1.59
C PRO A 421 28.26 13.52 2.82
#